data_d5fb2c22f8e75513279eba5da1ad6e51
#
_entry.id   d5fb2c22f8e75513279eba5da1ad6e51
#
_cell.length_a   1.000
_cell.length_b   1.000
_cell.length_c   1.000
_cell.angle_alpha   90.00
_cell.angle_beta   90.00
_cell.angle_gamma   90.00
#
_symmetry.space_group_name_H-M   'P 1'
#
loop_
_entity.id
_entity.type
_entity.pdbx_description
1 polymer ?
#
loop_
_entity_poly.entity_id
_entity_poly.type
_entity_poly.pdbx_seq_one_letter_code
_entity_poly.pdbx_strand_id
1 'polypeptide(L)'
;MMMTLRQFATGQAAIPPATAWYLSDLGEFRGRQELYTRQSPQRLKALREHALIESAVSSNRIEGVSIDPSRVRDILVVPKPLFRDRDEEEVRGYRDALAWIHAETAGIPLDEQTIKRLHALTRGQIWDTGQYKEKDGDIIERYPDGSERVRFRTVPAAEASARMADLVLDWHSCQNEGWVPPLIALAAFNLDFLCIHPF
;
A
#
# COMPACT_ATOMS: atom_id res chain seq x y z
N MET A 1 8.04 5.72 20.69
CA MET A 1 6.57 5.85 20.50
C MET A 1 6.01 4.45 20.31
N MET A 2 4.94 4.09 21.02
CA MET A 2 4.34 2.77 20.90
C MET A 2 3.55 2.66 19.60
N MET A 3 3.71 1.55 18.88
CA MET A 3 3.01 1.29 17.61
C MET A 3 1.49 1.23 17.83
N THR A 4 0.73 1.69 16.85
CA THR A 4 -0.75 1.83 16.95
C THR A 4 -1.44 0.48 17.17
N LEU A 5 -0.99 -0.58 16.47
CA LEU A 5 -1.53 -1.93 16.70
C LEU A 5 -1.37 -2.37 18.15
N ARG A 6 -0.21 -2.12 18.77
CA ARG A 6 0.06 -2.48 20.16
C ARG A 6 -0.78 -1.69 21.15
N GLN A 7 -1.19 -0.46 20.81
CA GLN A 7 -2.11 0.32 21.65
C GLN A 7 -3.49 -0.34 21.77
N PHE A 8 -3.95 -1.01 20.70
CA PHE A 8 -5.18 -1.79 20.77
C PHE A 8 -5.02 -3.02 21.67
N ALA A 9 -3.90 -3.75 21.57
CA ALA A 9 -3.62 -4.90 22.43
C ALA A 9 -3.61 -4.54 23.92
N THR A 10 -3.13 -3.34 24.25
CA THR A 10 -3.02 -2.86 25.66
C THR A 10 -4.25 -2.09 26.14
N GLY A 11 -5.27 -1.93 25.30
CA GLY A 11 -6.49 -1.17 25.65
C GLY A 11 -6.29 0.35 25.70
N GLN A 12 -5.18 0.86 25.19
CA GLN A 12 -4.90 2.30 25.12
C GLN A 12 -5.56 2.99 23.92
N ALA A 13 -5.93 2.22 22.89
CA ALA A 13 -6.72 2.69 21.75
C ALA A 13 -8.09 2.05 21.75
N ALA A 14 -9.10 2.80 21.29
CA ALA A 14 -10.48 2.35 21.17
C ALA A 14 -11.05 2.71 19.81
N ILE A 15 -12.01 1.92 19.35
CA ILE A 15 -12.74 2.18 18.09
C ILE A 15 -13.96 3.05 18.43
N PRO A 16 -14.16 4.20 17.75
CA PRO A 16 -15.37 4.99 17.93
C PRO A 16 -16.63 4.17 17.62
N PRO A 17 -17.75 4.36 18.37
CA PRO A 17 -18.99 3.62 18.11
C PRO A 17 -19.49 3.71 16.67
N ALA A 18 -19.36 4.88 16.03
CA ALA A 18 -19.74 5.05 14.62
C ALA A 18 -18.98 4.11 13.69
N THR A 19 -17.70 3.88 13.96
CA THR A 19 -16.87 2.95 13.17
C THR A 19 -17.38 1.50 13.28
N ALA A 20 -17.91 1.12 14.45
CA ALA A 20 -18.48 -0.22 14.65
C ALA A 20 -19.69 -0.48 13.73
N TRP A 21 -20.52 0.54 13.49
CA TRP A 21 -21.64 0.45 12.53
C TRP A 21 -21.15 0.23 11.11
N TYR A 22 -20.15 1.00 10.64
CA TYR A 22 -19.55 0.79 9.32
C TYR A 22 -18.93 -0.60 9.16
N LEU A 23 -18.31 -1.14 10.20
CA LEU A 23 -17.76 -2.51 10.17
C LEU A 23 -18.87 -3.56 10.04
N SER A 24 -20.03 -3.34 10.66
CA SER A 24 -21.21 -4.20 10.51
C SER A 24 -21.73 -4.18 9.07
N ASP A 25 -21.91 -3.00 8.48
CA ASP A 25 -22.37 -2.84 7.10
C ASP A 25 -21.40 -3.51 6.10
N LEU A 26 -20.09 -3.31 6.31
CA LEU A 26 -19.06 -3.97 5.49
C LEU A 26 -19.09 -5.49 5.62
N GLY A 27 -19.40 -6.01 6.83
CA GLY A 27 -19.60 -7.44 7.06
C GLY A 27 -20.77 -7.99 6.22
N GLU A 28 -21.87 -7.26 6.17
CA GLU A 28 -23.04 -7.61 5.35
C GLU A 28 -22.70 -7.60 3.85
N PHE A 29 -22.03 -6.55 3.37
CA PHE A 29 -21.61 -6.46 1.97
C PHE A 29 -20.63 -7.58 1.59
N ARG A 30 -19.71 -7.95 2.48
CA ARG A 30 -18.81 -9.09 2.28
C ARG A 30 -19.58 -10.39 2.08
N GLY A 31 -20.60 -10.65 2.91
CA GLY A 31 -21.47 -11.82 2.76
C GLY A 31 -22.22 -11.86 1.42
N ARG A 32 -22.58 -10.67 0.90
CA ARG A 32 -23.27 -10.57 -0.41
C ARG A 32 -22.34 -10.75 -1.61
N GLN A 33 -21.02 -10.62 -1.47
CA GLN A 33 -20.07 -10.75 -2.59
C GLN A 33 -20.15 -12.10 -3.30
N GLU A 34 -20.44 -13.17 -2.60
CA GLU A 34 -20.61 -14.50 -3.21
C GLU A 34 -21.67 -14.54 -4.32
N LEU A 35 -22.67 -13.68 -4.24
CA LEU A 35 -23.71 -13.55 -5.27
C LEU A 35 -23.16 -12.95 -6.57
N TYR A 36 -22.15 -12.11 -6.50
CA TYR A 36 -21.53 -11.43 -7.65
C TYR A 36 -20.42 -12.27 -8.29
N THR A 37 -19.79 -13.19 -7.55
CA THR A 37 -18.72 -14.05 -8.08
C THR A 37 -19.23 -15.16 -8.99
N ARG A 38 -20.55 -15.37 -9.09
CA ARG A 38 -21.20 -16.34 -9.99
C ARG A 38 -21.28 -15.89 -11.44
N GLN A 39 -20.61 -14.82 -11.83
CA GLN A 39 -20.54 -14.36 -13.21
C GLN A 39 -19.61 -15.24 -14.07
N SER A 40 -19.74 -15.13 -15.41
CA SER A 40 -18.90 -15.93 -16.30
C SER A 40 -17.42 -15.61 -16.10
N PRO A 41 -16.51 -16.61 -16.12
CA PRO A 41 -15.07 -16.40 -15.94
C PRO A 41 -14.47 -15.38 -16.93
N GLN A 42 -14.99 -15.34 -18.16
CA GLN A 42 -14.54 -14.41 -19.19
C GLN A 42 -14.85 -12.95 -18.84
N ARG A 43 -16.06 -12.69 -18.30
CA ARG A 43 -16.44 -11.35 -17.83
C ARG A 43 -15.60 -10.90 -16.64
N LEU A 44 -15.38 -11.81 -15.69
CA LEU A 44 -14.54 -11.52 -14.50
C LEU A 44 -13.10 -11.24 -14.92
N LYS A 45 -12.56 -11.99 -15.89
CA LYS A 45 -11.19 -11.74 -16.42
C LYS A 45 -11.10 -10.36 -17.07
N ALA A 46 -12.03 -9.98 -17.94
CA ALA A 46 -12.05 -8.69 -18.61
C ALA A 46 -12.18 -7.54 -17.60
N LEU A 47 -13.07 -7.66 -16.60
CA LEU A 47 -13.23 -6.67 -15.53
C LEU A 47 -11.95 -6.51 -14.70
N ARG A 48 -11.28 -7.64 -14.40
CA ARG A 48 -10.02 -7.62 -13.65
C ARG A 48 -8.90 -6.91 -14.41
N GLU A 49 -8.74 -7.21 -15.70
CA GLU A 49 -7.75 -6.54 -16.55
C GLU A 49 -8.00 -5.03 -16.63
N HIS A 50 -9.25 -4.64 -16.82
CA HIS A 50 -9.64 -3.22 -16.81
C HIS A 50 -9.34 -2.56 -15.44
N ALA A 51 -9.71 -3.22 -14.35
CA ALA A 51 -9.47 -2.69 -13.01
C ALA A 51 -7.98 -2.53 -12.69
N LEU A 52 -7.11 -3.44 -13.16
CA LEU A 52 -5.67 -3.32 -12.99
C LEU A 52 -5.11 -2.08 -13.70
N ILE A 53 -5.57 -1.81 -14.92
CA ILE A 53 -5.15 -0.63 -15.69
C ILE A 53 -5.62 0.65 -15.01
N GLU A 54 -6.91 0.74 -14.68
CA GLU A 54 -7.51 1.89 -14.01
C GLU A 54 -6.85 2.16 -12.64
N SER A 55 -6.62 1.12 -11.85
CA SER A 55 -5.94 1.26 -10.56
C SER A 55 -4.52 1.78 -10.72
N ALA A 56 -3.75 1.25 -11.70
CA ALA A 56 -2.39 1.70 -11.93
C ALA A 56 -2.35 3.18 -12.33
N VAL A 57 -3.21 3.62 -13.24
CA VAL A 57 -3.24 5.01 -13.69
C VAL A 57 -3.75 5.94 -12.58
N SER A 58 -4.86 5.57 -11.93
CA SER A 58 -5.52 6.45 -10.94
C SER A 58 -4.71 6.62 -9.67
N SER A 59 -4.12 5.56 -9.15
CA SER A 59 -3.33 5.61 -7.91
C SER A 59 -2.07 6.44 -8.10
N ASN A 60 -1.35 6.24 -9.20
CA ASN A 60 -0.15 7.02 -9.49
C ASN A 60 -0.46 8.51 -9.73
N ARG A 61 -1.62 8.81 -10.34
CA ARG A 61 -2.06 10.20 -10.53
C ARG A 61 -2.31 10.94 -9.21
N ILE A 62 -2.76 10.25 -8.16
CA ILE A 62 -2.94 10.84 -6.82
C ILE A 62 -1.59 11.30 -6.26
N GLU A 63 -0.51 10.58 -6.56
CA GLU A 63 0.86 10.91 -6.17
C GLU A 63 1.55 11.92 -7.11
N GLY A 64 0.80 12.47 -8.08
CA GLY A 64 1.33 13.43 -9.05
C GLY A 64 2.03 12.81 -10.26
N VAL A 65 2.11 11.47 -10.33
CA VAL A 65 2.67 10.73 -11.47
C VAL A 65 1.60 10.60 -12.55
N SER A 66 1.91 11.04 -13.76
CA SER A 66 0.96 10.99 -14.88
C SER A 66 1.60 10.50 -16.16
N ILE A 67 0.85 9.70 -16.91
CA ILE A 67 1.25 9.23 -18.23
C ILE A 67 0.31 9.77 -19.31
N ASP A 68 0.86 9.95 -20.50
CA ASP A 68 0.07 10.32 -21.69
C ASP A 68 -0.99 9.24 -21.96
N PRO A 69 -2.29 9.60 -22.05
CA PRO A 69 -3.35 8.64 -22.32
C PRO A 69 -3.13 7.79 -23.58
N SER A 70 -2.45 8.31 -24.59
CA SER A 70 -2.11 7.57 -25.81
C SER A 70 -1.09 6.44 -25.56
N ARG A 71 -0.31 6.54 -24.47
CA ARG A 71 0.75 5.59 -24.08
C ARG A 71 0.29 4.50 -23.13
N VAL A 72 -0.87 4.66 -22.48
CA VAL A 72 -1.40 3.73 -21.47
C VAL A 72 -1.32 2.28 -21.95
N ARG A 73 -1.79 2.02 -23.19
CA ARG A 73 -1.78 0.67 -23.75
C ARG A 73 -0.36 0.14 -23.95
N ASP A 74 0.55 0.95 -24.49
CA ASP A 74 1.93 0.56 -24.77
C ASP A 74 2.67 0.22 -23.49
N ILE A 75 2.45 1.00 -22.42
CA ILE A 75 3.11 0.82 -21.13
C ILE A 75 2.50 -0.36 -20.35
N LEU A 76 1.19 -0.45 -20.26
CA LEU A 76 0.53 -1.37 -19.34
C LEU A 76 0.17 -2.73 -19.95
N VAL A 77 0.05 -2.84 -21.28
CA VAL A 77 -0.38 -4.06 -21.95
C VAL A 77 0.77 -4.76 -22.68
N VAL A 78 1.66 -4.01 -23.31
CA VAL A 78 2.78 -4.61 -24.08
C VAL A 78 3.76 -5.30 -23.12
N PRO A 79 4.22 -6.54 -23.44
CA PRO A 79 5.07 -7.32 -22.53
C PRO A 79 6.43 -6.67 -22.19
N LYS A 80 7.03 -5.96 -23.13
CA LYS A 80 8.32 -5.26 -22.95
C LYS A 80 8.21 -3.84 -23.47
N PRO A 81 7.62 -2.94 -22.68
CA PRO A 81 7.48 -1.55 -23.09
C PRO A 81 8.83 -0.82 -23.10
N LEU A 82 8.94 0.19 -23.96
CA LEU A 82 10.00 1.18 -23.89
C LEU A 82 9.45 2.40 -23.13
N PHE A 83 10.06 2.70 -22.00
CA PHE A 83 9.71 3.86 -21.16
C PHE A 83 10.36 5.12 -21.70
N ARG A 84 9.65 6.24 -21.65
CA ARG A 84 10.15 7.58 -22.00
C ARG A 84 10.78 8.28 -20.80
N ASP A 85 10.21 8.00 -19.62
CA ASP A 85 10.58 8.63 -18.37
C ASP A 85 10.31 7.69 -17.19
N ARG A 86 10.60 8.20 -16.01
CA ARG A 86 10.41 7.50 -14.74
C ARG A 86 8.92 7.26 -14.42
N ASP A 87 8.06 8.20 -14.78
CA ASP A 87 6.63 8.11 -14.50
C ASP A 87 6.02 6.88 -15.18
N GLU A 88 6.38 6.65 -16.46
CA GLU A 88 5.95 5.46 -17.20
C GLU A 88 6.46 4.16 -16.55
N GLU A 89 7.69 4.15 -16.04
CA GLU A 89 8.27 2.99 -15.35
C GLU A 89 7.56 2.71 -14.01
N GLU A 90 7.29 3.73 -13.21
CA GLU A 90 6.59 3.61 -11.92
C GLU A 90 5.15 3.10 -12.11
N VAL A 91 4.40 3.64 -13.07
CA VAL A 91 3.04 3.18 -13.36
C VAL A 91 3.03 1.73 -13.82
N ARG A 92 4.01 1.31 -14.64
CA ARG A 92 4.15 -0.09 -15.03
C ARG A 92 4.50 -0.97 -13.84
N GLY A 93 5.45 -0.57 -13.02
CA GLY A 93 5.84 -1.29 -11.81
C GLY A 93 4.68 -1.49 -10.83
N TYR A 94 3.87 -0.46 -10.64
CA TYR A 94 2.64 -0.54 -9.84
C TYR A 94 1.66 -1.60 -10.40
N ARG A 95 1.42 -1.58 -11.71
CA ARG A 95 0.57 -2.58 -12.38
C ARG A 95 1.11 -3.99 -12.19
N ASP A 96 2.40 -4.20 -12.32
CA ASP A 96 3.03 -5.50 -12.19
C ASP A 96 3.00 -5.99 -10.73
N ALA A 97 3.17 -5.10 -9.76
CA ALA A 97 2.97 -5.41 -8.34
C ALA A 97 1.53 -5.85 -8.03
N LEU A 98 0.52 -5.14 -8.54
CA LEU A 98 -0.88 -5.54 -8.42
C LEU A 98 -1.16 -6.89 -9.09
N ALA A 99 -0.62 -7.11 -10.27
CA ALA A 99 -0.79 -8.38 -10.99
C ALA A 99 -0.19 -9.55 -10.19
N TRP A 100 0.99 -9.36 -9.61
CA TRP A 100 1.62 -10.34 -8.73
C TRP A 100 0.76 -10.63 -7.49
N ILE A 101 0.32 -9.59 -6.76
CA ILE A 101 -0.57 -9.74 -5.61
C ILE A 101 -1.80 -10.57 -5.98
N HIS A 102 -2.48 -10.22 -7.07
CA HIS A 102 -3.70 -10.91 -7.49
C HIS A 102 -3.49 -12.34 -7.98
N ALA A 103 -2.31 -12.67 -8.48
CA ALA A 103 -1.99 -14.03 -8.92
C ALA A 103 -1.65 -14.96 -7.74
N GLU A 104 -0.96 -14.44 -6.73
CA GLU A 104 -0.34 -15.25 -5.68
C GLU A 104 -0.86 -14.93 -4.27
N THR A 105 -2.00 -14.24 -4.14
CA THR A 105 -2.52 -13.71 -2.85
C THR A 105 -2.44 -14.69 -1.69
N ALA A 106 -2.79 -15.97 -1.89
CA ALA A 106 -2.79 -16.97 -0.83
C ALA A 106 -1.39 -17.39 -0.35
N GLY A 107 -0.36 -17.13 -1.17
CA GLY A 107 1.03 -17.53 -0.88
C GLY A 107 1.95 -16.37 -0.49
N ILE A 108 1.46 -15.12 -0.52
CA ILE A 108 2.29 -13.94 -0.19
C ILE A 108 2.17 -13.65 1.31
N PRO A 109 3.23 -13.87 2.10
CA PRO A 109 3.23 -13.46 3.51
C PRO A 109 3.35 -11.95 3.63
N LEU A 110 2.78 -11.36 4.67
CA LEU A 110 3.07 -9.98 5.03
C LEU A 110 4.34 -9.96 5.90
N ASP A 111 5.47 -9.81 5.26
CA ASP A 111 6.78 -9.71 5.90
C ASP A 111 7.63 -8.58 5.29
N GLU A 112 8.79 -8.32 5.87
CA GLU A 112 9.69 -7.28 5.39
C GLU A 112 10.19 -7.54 3.96
N GLN A 113 10.40 -8.81 3.58
CA GLN A 113 10.86 -9.15 2.23
C GLN A 113 9.79 -8.86 1.19
N THR A 114 8.54 -9.16 1.50
CA THR A 114 7.38 -8.84 0.65
C THR A 114 7.24 -7.32 0.48
N ILE A 115 7.37 -6.56 1.57
CA ILE A 115 7.28 -5.09 1.53
C ILE A 115 8.42 -4.51 0.68
N LYS A 116 9.65 -4.97 0.87
CA LYS A 116 10.81 -4.57 0.06
C LYS A 116 10.67 -4.94 -1.41
N ARG A 117 10.12 -6.12 -1.70
CA ARG A 117 9.83 -6.56 -3.07
C ARG A 117 8.77 -5.68 -3.73
N LEU A 118 7.72 -5.31 -3.01
CA LEU A 118 6.70 -4.39 -3.52
C LEU A 118 7.30 -3.02 -3.84
N HIS A 119 8.11 -2.47 -2.94
CA HIS A 119 8.83 -1.23 -3.21
C HIS A 119 9.73 -1.35 -4.46
N ALA A 120 10.50 -2.44 -4.56
CA ALA A 120 11.36 -2.66 -5.73
C ALA A 120 10.56 -2.76 -7.05
N LEU A 121 9.39 -3.42 -7.03
CA LEU A 121 8.53 -3.51 -8.21
C LEU A 121 7.97 -2.15 -8.63
N THR A 122 7.55 -1.32 -7.66
CA THR A 122 6.92 -0.03 -7.95
C THR A 122 7.93 1.06 -8.33
N ARG A 123 9.19 0.95 -7.89
CA ARG A 123 10.23 1.96 -8.19
C ARG A 123 11.07 1.65 -9.41
N GLY A 124 10.88 0.49 -10.04
CA GLY A 124 11.65 0.08 -11.22
C GLY A 124 13.12 -0.20 -10.92
N GLN A 125 14.03 0.23 -11.80
CA GLN A 125 15.47 -0.04 -11.67
C GLN A 125 16.26 1.08 -10.97
N ILE A 126 15.61 1.87 -10.15
CA ILE A 126 16.28 2.93 -9.38
C ILE A 126 17.16 2.31 -8.29
N TRP A 127 18.28 2.92 -8.00
CA TRP A 127 19.41 2.41 -7.19
C TRP A 127 19.11 2.10 -5.71
N ASP A 128 18.01 2.58 -5.13
CA ASP A 128 17.61 2.34 -3.74
C ASP A 128 16.41 1.38 -3.58
N THR A 129 16.04 0.66 -4.64
CA THR A 129 14.86 -0.20 -4.66
C THR A 129 14.94 -1.34 -3.64
N GLY A 130 13.90 -1.46 -2.81
CA GLY A 130 13.81 -2.51 -1.81
C GLY A 130 14.78 -2.35 -0.64
N GLN A 131 15.46 -1.20 -0.52
CA GLN A 131 16.30 -0.88 0.63
C GLN A 131 15.60 0.15 1.52
N TYR A 132 15.75 -0.01 2.82
CA TYR A 132 15.27 1.02 3.75
C TYR A 132 16.15 2.26 3.64
N LYS A 133 15.56 3.42 3.93
CA LYS A 133 16.23 4.71 3.89
C LYS A 133 17.51 4.74 4.72
N GLU A 134 18.54 5.34 4.19
CA GLU A 134 19.83 5.56 4.86
C GLU A 134 19.94 6.97 5.49
N LYS A 135 19.05 7.87 5.11
CA LYS A 135 19.02 9.27 5.58
C LYS A 135 17.67 9.60 6.18
N ASP A 136 17.68 10.43 7.19
CA ASP A 136 16.45 10.96 7.76
C ASP A 136 15.71 11.81 6.72
N GLY A 137 14.39 11.67 6.67
CA GLY A 137 13.53 12.43 5.77
C GLY A 137 12.24 12.80 6.47
N ASP A 138 12.06 14.09 6.73
CA ASP A 138 10.81 14.62 7.29
C ASP A 138 9.84 14.97 6.18
N ILE A 139 8.54 14.89 6.46
CA ILE A 139 7.50 15.37 5.55
C ILE A 139 7.40 16.87 5.71
N ILE A 140 7.73 17.59 4.65
CA ILE A 140 7.80 19.04 4.61
C ILE A 140 6.65 19.59 3.76
N GLU A 141 5.94 20.55 4.32
CA GLU A 141 4.97 21.37 3.61
C GLU A 141 5.67 22.61 3.06
N ARG A 142 5.59 22.82 1.75
CA ARG A 142 6.16 23.98 1.07
C ARG A 142 5.04 24.94 0.68
N TYR A 143 5.23 26.21 1.02
CA TYR A 143 4.28 27.26 0.69
C TYR A 143 4.70 28.04 -0.56
N PRO A 144 3.75 28.74 -1.25
CA PRO A 144 4.05 29.51 -2.45
C PRO A 144 5.06 30.64 -2.24
N ASP A 145 5.23 31.14 -1.00
CA ASP A 145 6.20 32.16 -0.62
C ASP A 145 7.62 31.61 -0.43
N GLY A 146 7.82 30.30 -0.64
CA GLY A 146 9.09 29.62 -0.48
C GLY A 146 9.39 29.17 0.96
N SER A 147 8.51 29.48 1.93
CA SER A 147 8.68 29.00 3.30
C SER A 147 8.39 27.50 3.39
N GLU A 148 9.07 26.83 4.33
CA GLU A 148 8.91 25.40 4.59
C GLU A 148 8.52 25.18 6.05
N ARG A 149 7.63 24.20 6.26
CA ARG A 149 7.24 23.74 7.59
C ARG A 149 7.35 22.23 7.67
N VAL A 150 8.05 21.73 8.70
CA VAL A 150 8.00 20.28 8.99
C VAL A 150 6.58 19.92 9.42
N ARG A 151 5.90 19.16 8.58
CA ARG A 151 4.54 18.67 8.82
C ARG A 151 4.55 17.47 9.74
N PHE A 152 5.50 16.56 9.52
CA PHE A 152 5.65 15.35 10.31
C PHE A 152 7.11 14.89 10.30
N ARG A 153 7.61 14.53 11.48
CA ARG A 153 8.93 13.91 11.63
C ARG A 153 8.80 12.41 11.58
N THR A 154 9.42 11.81 10.58
CA THR A 154 9.40 10.35 10.42
C THR A 154 10.37 9.68 11.41
N VAL A 155 10.28 8.36 11.53
CA VAL A 155 11.25 7.59 12.30
C VAL A 155 12.66 7.80 11.71
N PRO A 156 13.69 8.01 12.53
CA PRO A 156 15.07 8.14 12.03
C PRO A 156 15.52 6.92 11.22
N ALA A 157 16.36 7.14 10.20
CA ALA A 157 16.85 6.07 9.33
C ALA A 157 17.50 4.93 10.10
N ALA A 158 18.28 5.23 11.14
CA ALA A 158 18.93 4.25 12.00
C ALA A 158 17.94 3.32 12.74
N GLU A 159 16.70 3.76 12.96
CA GLU A 159 15.66 2.97 13.63
C GLU A 159 14.68 2.30 12.65
N ALA A 160 14.67 2.69 11.36
CA ALA A 160 13.67 2.27 10.40
C ALA A 160 13.54 0.74 10.29
N SER A 161 14.66 0.03 10.21
CA SER A 161 14.68 -1.44 10.12
C SER A 161 14.08 -2.10 11.37
N ALA A 162 14.47 -1.65 12.56
CA ALA A 162 13.94 -2.20 13.82
C ALA A 162 12.43 -1.93 13.95
N ARG A 163 11.97 -0.74 13.56
CA ARG A 163 10.54 -0.39 13.58
C ARG A 163 9.71 -1.18 12.56
N MET A 164 10.28 -1.48 11.40
CA MET A 164 9.62 -2.34 10.41
C MET A 164 9.50 -3.78 10.92
N ALA A 165 10.53 -4.32 11.57
CA ALA A 165 10.45 -5.64 12.21
C ALA A 165 9.38 -5.69 13.32
N ASP A 166 9.35 -4.66 14.19
CA ASP A 166 8.30 -4.52 15.22
C ASP A 166 6.89 -4.46 14.58
N LEU A 167 6.71 -3.69 13.51
CA LEU A 167 5.43 -3.53 12.83
C LEU A 167 4.92 -4.86 12.26
N VAL A 168 5.79 -5.62 11.61
CA VAL A 168 5.46 -6.94 11.06
C VAL A 168 5.12 -7.93 12.18
N LEU A 169 5.87 -7.92 13.28
CA LEU A 169 5.60 -8.76 14.45
C LEU A 169 4.24 -8.43 15.07
N ASP A 170 3.96 -7.14 15.28
CA ASP A 170 2.67 -6.68 15.83
C ASP A 170 1.50 -7.03 14.92
N TRP A 171 1.70 -6.97 13.59
CA TRP A 171 0.70 -7.43 12.64
C TRP A 171 0.37 -8.92 12.80
N HIS A 172 1.39 -9.78 12.85
CA HIS A 172 1.16 -11.22 13.02
C HIS A 172 0.51 -11.54 14.38
N SER A 173 0.95 -10.89 15.45
CA SER A 173 0.32 -11.05 16.76
C SER A 173 -1.14 -10.61 16.74
N CYS A 174 -1.42 -9.46 16.14
CA CYS A 174 -2.78 -8.94 15.99
C CYS A 174 -3.70 -9.92 15.25
N GLN A 175 -3.22 -10.52 14.14
CA GLN A 175 -4.01 -11.48 13.37
C GLN A 175 -4.23 -12.79 14.14
N ASN A 176 -3.22 -13.28 14.85
CA ASN A 176 -3.30 -14.53 15.59
C ASN A 176 -4.18 -14.42 16.87
N GLU A 177 -4.10 -13.31 17.57
CA GLU A 177 -4.78 -13.07 18.83
C GLU A 177 -6.11 -12.33 18.68
N GLY A 178 -6.39 -11.77 17.49
CA GLY A 178 -7.65 -11.08 17.22
C GLY A 178 -7.83 -9.77 17.98
N TRP A 179 -6.78 -8.96 18.11
CA TRP A 179 -6.85 -7.70 18.87
C TRP A 179 -7.93 -6.74 18.37
N VAL A 180 -8.10 -6.65 17.06
CA VAL A 180 -9.09 -5.80 16.41
C VAL A 180 -9.56 -6.40 15.09
N PRO A 181 -10.73 -5.94 14.56
CA PRO A 181 -11.18 -6.35 13.22
C PRO A 181 -10.14 -6.08 12.13
N PRO A 182 -10.05 -6.94 11.09
CA PRO A 182 -8.99 -6.86 10.06
C PRO A 182 -8.83 -5.50 9.38
N LEU A 183 -9.92 -4.77 9.12
CA LEU A 183 -9.85 -3.43 8.52
C LEU A 183 -9.23 -2.40 9.46
N ILE A 184 -9.47 -2.52 10.75
CA ILE A 184 -8.85 -1.64 11.77
C ILE A 184 -7.35 -1.99 11.89
N ALA A 185 -7.02 -3.29 11.90
CA ALA A 185 -5.63 -3.73 11.91
C ALA A 185 -4.87 -3.20 10.69
N LEU A 186 -5.47 -3.27 9.50
CA LEU A 186 -4.89 -2.74 8.27
C LEU A 186 -4.68 -1.22 8.33
N ALA A 187 -5.68 -0.48 8.84
CA ALA A 187 -5.57 0.98 8.98
C ALA A 187 -4.46 1.37 9.98
N ALA A 188 -4.36 0.67 11.11
CA ALA A 188 -3.32 0.89 12.11
C ALA A 188 -1.92 0.54 11.56
N PHE A 189 -1.79 -0.59 10.85
CA PHE A 189 -0.57 -0.98 10.17
C PHE A 189 -0.11 0.10 9.17
N ASN A 190 -1.03 0.56 8.34
CA ASN A 190 -0.73 1.58 7.33
C ASN A 190 -0.31 2.91 7.98
N LEU A 191 -0.98 3.32 9.05
CA LEU A 191 -0.59 4.52 9.80
C LEU A 191 0.83 4.40 10.36
N ASP A 192 1.17 3.30 11.00
CA ASP A 192 2.50 3.08 11.55
C ASP A 192 3.56 2.98 10.44
N PHE A 193 3.24 2.33 9.32
CA PHE A 193 4.10 2.28 8.13
C PHE A 193 4.41 3.67 7.58
N LEU A 194 3.39 4.53 7.45
CA LEU A 194 3.56 5.92 7.01
C LEU A 194 4.38 6.74 8.01
N CYS A 195 4.22 6.49 9.32
CA CYS A 195 5.02 7.15 10.36
C CYS A 195 6.49 6.71 10.34
N ILE A 196 6.76 5.44 10.04
CA ILE A 196 8.12 4.93 9.86
C ILE A 196 8.74 5.53 8.61
N HIS A 197 7.96 5.61 7.53
CA HIS A 197 8.44 6.09 6.21
C HIS A 197 9.73 5.39 5.81
N PRO A 198 9.68 4.06 5.60
CA PRO A 198 10.89 3.24 5.57
C PRO A 198 11.73 3.38 4.29
N PHE A 199 11.15 3.97 3.22
CA PHE A 199 11.76 4.13 1.90
C PHE A 199 11.88 5.59 1.50
#